data_3b304d7712f8cdfb336fa16973af2a82
#
_entry.id   3b304d7712f8cdfb336fa16973af2a82
#
_cell.length_a   1.000
_cell.length_b   1.000
_cell.length_c   1.000
_cell.angle_alpha   90.00
_cell.angle_beta   90.00
_cell.angle_gamma   90.00
#
_symmetry.space_group_name_H-M   'P 1'
#
loop_
_entity.id
_entity.type
_entity.pdbx_description
1 polymer ?
#
loop_
_entity_poly.entity_id
_entity_poly.type
_entity_poly.pdbx_seq_one_letter_code
_entity_poly.pdbx_strand_id
1 'polypeptide(L)'
;VFVQNGYYNSTFCVPTKEYQEYIDFTQRFVSERAKELVDLVHEAGKEAMMFLGDNWIGTEPYGKYFPSIGLDAVVGSVGGGATLRLISDIPGVKYHEGRFLPYFFPDTFHEGNDPVIEAVDNWLSARRAIMRKPIDRIGYGGYPSLAYKFPKFVEYIEKVCEEFRQIYDIVHDQIPYCGLKVAILNHWGALRSWHAYMVAHGLYCKQIYSYNGMLESLSGASVDVVFLSFDELLEQGIPSDIDVIINAGDAGTAFSGGDIWKNEKLVSMLRAWVYEGHGLVGIGEPTAYEHGGRFFQLADAFGVDKELGFTLHTDKYFHTPCNTHFITEDVVEPLDFGEGMKNIYALHEDTEIIAYNNGEVNLAAHAYGNGRCVYIAGLPYSTQNTRILLRALYHAAGKEEAFKKWYADNLYCEVHAYPQSKQYAILNNTNEIQESGVYDGEGTLKHVTLQPGEIRWMVMK
;
A
#
# COMPACT_ATOMS: atom_id res chain seq x y z
N VAL A 1 3.53 7.03 -32.70
CA VAL A 1 3.23 7.54 -31.34
C VAL A 1 4.51 7.52 -30.49
N PHE A 2 5.12 6.36 -30.21
CA PHE A 2 6.26 6.27 -29.31
C PHE A 2 7.46 7.12 -29.75
N VAL A 3 7.85 7.04 -31.03
CA VAL A 3 8.99 7.79 -31.55
C VAL A 3 8.69 9.29 -31.63
N GLN A 4 7.48 9.65 -32.08
CA GLN A 4 7.10 11.05 -32.24
C GLN A 4 6.99 11.82 -30.93
N ASN A 5 6.54 11.15 -29.88
CA ASN A 5 6.31 11.78 -28.57
C ASN A 5 7.47 11.56 -27.58
N GLY A 6 8.57 10.94 -28.03
CA GLY A 6 9.74 10.72 -27.17
C GLY A 6 9.56 9.68 -26.07
N TYR A 7 8.52 8.85 -26.14
CA TYR A 7 8.27 7.81 -25.13
C TYR A 7 9.24 6.63 -25.19
N TYR A 8 10.02 6.57 -26.25
CA TYR A 8 10.99 5.52 -26.46
C TYR A 8 12.09 5.58 -25.43
N ASN A 9 12.37 5.31 -24.46
CA ASN A 9 13.33 5.46 -23.37
C ASN A 9 12.90 6.50 -22.31
N SER A 10 11.65 6.93 -22.31
CA SER A 10 11.19 7.84 -21.29
C SER A 10 10.48 7.10 -20.17
N THR A 11 10.89 7.40 -18.92
CA THR A 11 10.33 6.79 -17.74
C THR A 11 9.27 7.68 -17.12
N PHE A 12 9.37 9.00 -17.35
CA PHE A 12 8.54 10.00 -16.70
C PHE A 12 7.94 10.95 -17.72
N CYS A 13 7.18 10.42 -18.67
CA CYS A 13 6.45 11.25 -19.61
C CYS A 13 4.99 11.27 -19.24
N VAL A 14 4.47 12.47 -19.11
CA VAL A 14 3.02 12.66 -19.09
C VAL A 14 2.44 12.19 -20.41
N PRO A 15 1.48 11.25 -20.45
CA PRO A 15 0.93 10.73 -21.68
C PRO A 15 0.25 11.82 -22.51
N THR A 16 0.60 11.92 -23.80
CA THR A 16 -0.19 12.74 -24.72
C THR A 16 -1.54 12.07 -25.00
N LYS A 17 -2.46 12.83 -25.58
CA LYS A 17 -3.78 12.31 -25.99
C LYS A 17 -3.65 11.10 -26.91
N GLU A 18 -2.76 11.17 -27.90
CA GLU A 18 -2.54 10.08 -28.86
C GLU A 18 -1.94 8.85 -28.20
N TYR A 19 -1.11 9.03 -27.18
CA TYR A 19 -0.59 7.93 -26.39
C TYR A 19 -1.69 7.29 -25.55
N GLN A 20 -2.56 8.07 -24.92
CA GLN A 20 -3.70 7.56 -24.15
C GLN A 20 -4.66 6.78 -25.04
N GLU A 21 -4.98 7.29 -26.24
CA GLU A 21 -5.79 6.59 -27.24
C GLU A 21 -5.16 5.26 -27.70
N TYR A 22 -3.84 5.24 -27.87
CA TYR A 22 -3.08 4.02 -28.18
C TYR A 22 -3.15 3.00 -27.04
N ILE A 23 -2.98 3.43 -25.81
CA ILE A 23 -3.08 2.56 -24.63
C ILE A 23 -4.50 2.01 -24.48
N ASP A 24 -5.52 2.84 -24.59
CA ASP A 24 -6.93 2.40 -24.54
C ASP A 24 -7.24 1.37 -25.63
N PHE A 25 -6.79 1.63 -26.86
CA PHE A 25 -6.91 0.66 -27.95
C PHE A 25 -6.21 -0.66 -27.63
N THR A 26 -4.99 -0.60 -27.11
CA THR A 26 -4.21 -1.80 -26.80
C THR A 26 -4.86 -2.61 -25.69
N GLN A 27 -5.28 -1.95 -24.62
CA GLN A 27 -5.96 -2.59 -23.48
C GLN A 27 -7.26 -3.27 -23.94
N ARG A 28 -8.06 -2.58 -24.74
CA ARG A 28 -9.29 -3.13 -25.29
C ARG A 28 -9.01 -4.34 -26.19
N PHE A 29 -8.09 -4.19 -27.14
CA PHE A 29 -7.75 -5.25 -28.10
C PHE A 29 -7.24 -6.51 -27.38
N VAL A 30 -6.35 -6.36 -26.41
CA VAL A 30 -5.82 -7.49 -25.64
C VAL A 30 -6.92 -8.15 -24.80
N SER A 31 -7.79 -7.35 -24.19
CA SER A 31 -8.92 -7.85 -23.41
C SER A 31 -9.91 -8.65 -24.26
N GLU A 32 -10.23 -8.16 -25.46
CA GLU A 32 -11.09 -8.87 -26.41
C GLU A 32 -10.48 -10.22 -26.83
N ARG A 33 -9.15 -10.25 -27.10
CA ARG A 33 -8.47 -11.52 -27.45
C ARG A 33 -8.39 -12.48 -26.26
N ALA A 34 -8.15 -11.97 -25.05
CA ALA A 34 -8.18 -12.79 -23.85
C ALA A 34 -9.59 -13.37 -23.61
N LYS A 35 -10.62 -12.54 -23.80
CA LYS A 35 -12.02 -13.00 -23.67
C LYS A 35 -12.35 -14.15 -24.61
N GLU A 36 -11.95 -14.09 -25.87
CA GLU A 36 -12.17 -15.21 -26.82
C GLU A 36 -11.61 -16.53 -26.32
N LEU A 37 -10.42 -16.50 -25.68
CA LEU A 37 -9.82 -17.70 -25.10
C LEU A 37 -10.58 -18.16 -23.83
N VAL A 38 -11.01 -17.24 -23.02
CA VAL A 38 -11.82 -17.53 -21.81
C VAL A 38 -13.16 -18.14 -22.19
N ASP A 39 -13.84 -17.59 -23.23
CA ASP A 39 -15.11 -18.11 -23.72
C ASP A 39 -14.97 -19.58 -24.18
N LEU A 40 -13.88 -19.92 -24.89
CA LEU A 40 -13.58 -21.31 -25.29
C LEU A 40 -13.38 -22.25 -24.09
N VAL A 41 -12.73 -21.76 -23.03
CA VAL A 41 -12.55 -22.53 -21.78
C VAL A 41 -13.91 -22.79 -21.12
N HIS A 42 -14.77 -21.78 -21.08
CA HIS A 42 -16.11 -21.88 -20.51
C HIS A 42 -17.03 -22.77 -21.34
N GLU A 43 -16.95 -22.73 -22.68
CA GLU A 43 -17.67 -23.64 -23.58
C GLU A 43 -17.27 -25.12 -23.30
N ALA A 44 -16.03 -25.37 -22.90
CA ALA A 44 -15.55 -26.67 -22.46
C ALA A 44 -15.97 -27.06 -21.02
N GLY A 45 -16.76 -26.22 -20.35
CA GLY A 45 -17.19 -26.42 -18.97
C GLY A 45 -16.07 -26.35 -17.95
N LYS A 46 -15.05 -25.52 -18.20
CA LYS A 46 -13.88 -25.31 -17.34
C LYS A 46 -13.81 -23.88 -16.85
N GLU A 47 -13.14 -23.65 -15.71
CA GLU A 47 -12.81 -22.33 -15.20
C GLU A 47 -11.53 -21.81 -15.85
N ALA A 48 -11.51 -20.52 -16.14
CA ALA A 48 -10.38 -19.83 -16.74
C ALA A 48 -9.58 -19.07 -15.67
N MET A 49 -8.29 -19.34 -15.59
CA MET A 49 -7.39 -18.67 -14.67
C MET A 49 -6.30 -17.95 -15.43
N MET A 50 -5.99 -16.72 -14.99
CA MET A 50 -4.91 -15.92 -15.56
C MET A 50 -3.81 -15.69 -14.53
N PHE A 51 -2.57 -15.92 -14.93
CA PHE A 51 -1.41 -15.54 -14.17
C PHE A 51 -1.06 -14.08 -14.46
N LEU A 52 -0.98 -13.27 -13.41
CA LEU A 52 -0.53 -11.90 -13.44
C LEU A 52 0.88 -11.82 -12.88
N GLY A 53 1.77 -11.15 -13.60
CA GLY A 53 3.15 -10.98 -13.15
C GLY A 53 3.25 -10.04 -11.95
N ASP A 54 4.40 -10.04 -11.30
CA ASP A 54 4.63 -9.46 -9.97
C ASP A 54 4.14 -8.01 -9.79
N ASN A 55 4.69 -7.05 -10.48
CA ASN A 55 4.26 -5.65 -10.35
C ASN A 55 3.12 -5.25 -11.31
N TRP A 56 2.42 -6.23 -11.87
CA TRP A 56 1.36 -6.03 -12.83
C TRP A 56 -0.02 -6.20 -12.21
N ILE A 57 -0.03 -6.33 -10.93
CA ILE A 57 -1.23 -6.49 -10.14
C ILE A 57 -1.95 -5.15 -10.13
N GLY A 58 -3.20 -5.15 -10.49
CA GLY A 58 -4.00 -3.94 -10.67
C GLY A 58 -4.37 -3.74 -12.13
N THR A 59 -4.50 -4.86 -12.88
CA THR A 59 -5.18 -4.88 -14.15
C THR A 59 -4.41 -4.50 -15.42
N GLU A 60 -3.12 -4.46 -15.36
CA GLU A 60 -2.34 -4.23 -16.56
C GLU A 60 -1.97 -5.54 -17.23
N PRO A 61 -2.09 -5.60 -18.51
CA PRO A 61 -2.27 -4.55 -19.54
C PRO A 61 -3.73 -4.32 -19.96
N TYR A 62 -4.70 -4.69 -19.18
CA TYR A 62 -6.10 -4.73 -19.56
C TYR A 62 -6.87 -3.47 -19.15
N GLY A 63 -6.42 -2.74 -18.12
CA GLY A 63 -7.04 -1.53 -17.63
C GLY A 63 -8.52 -1.72 -17.26
N LYS A 64 -9.34 -0.75 -17.59
CA LYS A 64 -10.79 -0.76 -17.33
C LYS A 64 -11.56 -1.91 -18.04
N TYR A 65 -10.93 -2.57 -19.00
CA TYR A 65 -11.52 -3.70 -19.73
C TYR A 65 -11.33 -5.05 -19.05
N PHE A 66 -10.50 -5.11 -18.00
CA PHE A 66 -10.19 -6.34 -17.30
C PHE A 66 -11.44 -7.14 -16.85
N PRO A 67 -12.45 -6.55 -16.23
CA PRO A 67 -13.64 -7.29 -15.79
C PRO A 67 -14.41 -7.93 -16.96
N SER A 68 -14.35 -7.33 -18.16
CA SER A 68 -15.05 -7.83 -19.34
C SER A 68 -14.46 -9.13 -19.91
N ILE A 69 -13.24 -9.51 -19.51
CA ILE A 69 -12.60 -10.78 -19.92
C ILE A 69 -13.39 -11.96 -19.35
N GLY A 70 -13.96 -11.83 -18.15
CA GLY A 70 -14.78 -12.87 -17.53
C GLY A 70 -13.96 -13.99 -16.92
N LEU A 71 -12.77 -13.70 -16.40
CA LEU A 71 -11.94 -14.67 -15.70
C LEU A 71 -12.60 -15.16 -14.41
N ASP A 72 -12.42 -16.46 -14.11
CA ASP A 72 -12.84 -17.02 -12.82
C ASP A 72 -11.80 -16.76 -11.74
N ALA A 73 -10.53 -16.84 -12.07
CA ALA A 73 -9.44 -16.66 -11.12
C ALA A 73 -8.26 -15.85 -11.66
N VAL A 74 -7.58 -15.18 -10.77
CA VAL A 74 -6.26 -14.58 -11.00
C VAL A 74 -5.24 -15.16 -10.04
N VAL A 75 -4.00 -15.29 -10.52
CA VAL A 75 -2.87 -15.79 -9.73
C VAL A 75 -1.76 -14.75 -9.78
N GLY A 76 -1.28 -14.34 -8.62
CA GLY A 76 -0.12 -13.45 -8.52
C GLY A 76 0.96 -14.02 -7.61
N SER A 77 2.19 -13.51 -7.73
CA SER A 77 3.28 -13.87 -6.84
C SER A 77 3.09 -13.24 -5.47
N VAL A 78 3.32 -14.00 -4.42
CA VAL A 78 3.23 -13.57 -3.03
C VAL A 78 4.61 -13.65 -2.39
N GLY A 79 5.31 -12.52 -2.34
CA GLY A 79 6.59 -12.39 -1.64
C GLY A 79 6.49 -11.57 -0.34
N GLY A 80 5.31 -11.03 -0.04
CA GLY A 80 5.07 -10.19 1.14
C GLY A 80 3.63 -9.76 1.25
N GLY A 81 3.35 -8.92 2.23
CA GLY A 81 2.00 -8.38 2.47
C GLY A 81 1.53 -7.44 1.37
N ALA A 82 2.42 -6.59 0.84
CA ALA A 82 2.10 -5.65 -0.23
C ALA A 82 1.62 -6.38 -1.49
N THR A 83 2.33 -7.39 -1.95
CA THR A 83 1.95 -8.16 -3.15
C THR A 83 0.64 -8.92 -2.95
N LEU A 84 0.46 -9.53 -1.79
CA LEU A 84 -0.79 -10.18 -1.45
C LEU A 84 -1.97 -9.21 -1.45
N ARG A 85 -1.78 -8.03 -0.87
CA ARG A 85 -2.80 -6.98 -0.83
C ARG A 85 -3.23 -6.56 -2.23
N LEU A 86 -2.28 -6.35 -3.13
CA LEU A 86 -2.57 -5.99 -4.51
C LEU A 86 -3.38 -7.07 -5.23
N ILE A 87 -3.07 -8.36 -5.02
CA ILE A 87 -3.83 -9.47 -5.60
C ILE A 87 -5.26 -9.51 -5.08
N SER A 88 -5.44 -9.37 -3.77
CA SER A 88 -6.76 -9.49 -3.14
C SER A 88 -7.72 -8.35 -3.50
N ASP A 89 -7.22 -7.26 -4.09
CA ASP A 89 -8.04 -6.11 -4.54
C ASP A 89 -8.31 -6.09 -6.05
N ILE A 90 -7.91 -7.11 -6.81
CA ILE A 90 -8.23 -7.21 -8.24
C ILE A 90 -9.72 -7.46 -8.41
N PRO A 91 -10.46 -6.56 -9.09
CA PRO A 91 -11.90 -6.70 -9.23
C PRO A 91 -12.31 -7.67 -10.34
N GLY A 92 -13.57 -8.15 -10.28
CA GLY A 92 -14.21 -8.87 -11.37
C GLY A 92 -13.79 -10.32 -11.55
N VAL A 93 -13.19 -10.94 -10.53
CA VAL A 93 -12.86 -12.37 -10.50
C VAL A 93 -13.52 -13.06 -9.31
N LYS A 94 -13.72 -14.36 -9.43
CA LYS A 94 -14.34 -15.20 -8.39
C LYS A 94 -13.33 -15.65 -7.35
N TYR A 95 -12.10 -15.95 -7.78
CA TYR A 95 -11.05 -16.44 -6.92
C TYR A 95 -9.76 -15.63 -7.06
N HIS A 96 -9.11 -15.37 -5.93
CA HIS A 96 -7.79 -14.78 -5.85
C HIS A 96 -6.81 -15.84 -5.34
N GLU A 97 -5.76 -16.10 -6.11
CA GLU A 97 -4.79 -17.13 -5.80
C GLU A 97 -3.40 -16.53 -5.63
N GLY A 98 -2.69 -16.96 -4.62
CA GLY A 98 -1.30 -16.59 -4.35
C GLY A 98 -0.34 -17.69 -4.74
N ARG A 99 0.64 -17.34 -5.56
CA ARG A 99 1.80 -18.16 -5.77
C ARG A 99 2.86 -17.78 -4.75
N PHE A 100 2.94 -18.53 -3.67
CA PHE A 100 3.97 -18.32 -2.68
C PHE A 100 5.33 -18.71 -3.27
N LEU A 101 6.20 -17.73 -3.37
CA LEU A 101 7.45 -17.86 -4.07
C LEU A 101 8.50 -17.03 -3.36
N PRO A 102 9.39 -17.62 -2.56
CA PRO A 102 10.68 -17.02 -2.35
C PRO A 102 11.34 -16.88 -3.71
N TYR A 103 12.19 -15.88 -3.89
CA TYR A 103 12.73 -15.52 -5.20
C TYR A 103 13.21 -16.79 -5.93
N PHE A 104 12.78 -16.98 -7.16
CA PHE A 104 12.95 -18.24 -7.85
C PHE A 104 14.19 -18.19 -8.75
N PHE A 105 14.75 -19.34 -9.05
CA PHE A 105 15.93 -19.55 -9.86
C PHE A 105 17.26 -19.58 -9.08
N PRO A 106 18.39 -19.53 -9.79
CA PRO A 106 19.70 -19.82 -9.21
C PRO A 106 20.06 -18.98 -7.99
N ASP A 107 19.41 -17.83 -7.85
CA ASP A 107 19.71 -16.90 -6.75
C ASP A 107 19.24 -17.41 -5.39
N THR A 108 18.16 -18.21 -5.35
CA THR A 108 17.66 -18.81 -4.11
C THR A 108 18.02 -20.30 -4.00
N PHE A 109 17.89 -21.06 -5.11
CA PHE A 109 18.06 -22.53 -5.12
C PHE A 109 19.41 -22.95 -5.67
N HIS A 110 20.50 -22.60 -4.99
CA HIS A 110 21.85 -23.02 -5.35
C HIS A 110 22.57 -23.68 -4.17
N GLU A 111 23.66 -24.40 -4.47
CA GLU A 111 24.48 -25.03 -3.45
C GLU A 111 25.08 -23.98 -2.50
N GLY A 112 24.94 -24.21 -1.21
CA GLY A 112 25.41 -23.30 -0.15
C GLY A 112 24.42 -22.26 0.30
N ASN A 113 23.23 -22.15 -0.30
CA ASN A 113 22.13 -21.32 0.17
C ASN A 113 21.04 -22.12 0.89
N ASP A 114 20.36 -21.50 1.83
CA ASP A 114 19.19 -22.07 2.50
C ASP A 114 17.90 -21.30 2.11
N PRO A 115 17.11 -21.83 1.18
CA PRO A 115 15.88 -21.16 0.72
C PRO A 115 14.80 -21.05 1.79
N VAL A 116 14.95 -21.74 2.93
CA VAL A 116 14.00 -21.64 4.06
C VAL A 116 14.03 -20.25 4.68
N ILE A 117 15.20 -19.60 4.75
CA ILE A 117 15.34 -18.29 5.38
C ILE A 117 14.43 -17.29 4.69
N GLU A 118 14.56 -17.16 3.37
CA GLU A 118 13.74 -16.25 2.58
C GLU A 118 12.25 -16.63 2.62
N ALA A 119 11.95 -17.94 2.60
CA ALA A 119 10.56 -18.41 2.68
C ALA A 119 9.90 -18.05 4.01
N VAL A 120 10.64 -18.11 5.11
CA VAL A 120 10.15 -17.72 6.44
C VAL A 120 9.82 -16.23 6.46
N ASP A 121 10.73 -15.37 6.00
CA ASP A 121 10.53 -13.92 6.01
C ASP A 121 9.34 -13.53 5.12
N ASN A 122 9.23 -14.13 3.93
CA ASN A 122 8.12 -13.91 3.02
C ASN A 122 6.78 -14.35 3.62
N TRP A 123 6.76 -15.49 4.33
CA TRP A 123 5.52 -15.96 4.96
C TRP A 123 5.10 -15.11 6.14
N LEU A 124 6.03 -14.74 7.01
CA LEU A 124 5.75 -13.85 8.15
C LEU A 124 5.19 -12.50 7.69
N SER A 125 5.65 -12.00 6.53
CA SER A 125 5.11 -10.77 5.94
C SER A 125 3.75 -11.01 5.27
N ALA A 126 3.62 -12.02 4.42
CA ALA A 126 2.39 -12.28 3.63
C ALA A 126 1.17 -12.62 4.51
N ARG A 127 1.34 -13.43 5.54
CA ARG A 127 0.22 -13.87 6.40
C ARG A 127 -0.49 -12.71 7.11
N ARG A 128 0.21 -11.59 7.36
CA ARG A 128 -0.36 -10.36 7.92
C ARG A 128 -1.52 -9.85 7.05
N ALA A 129 -1.32 -9.81 5.73
CA ALA A 129 -2.36 -9.42 4.78
C ALA A 129 -3.49 -10.45 4.69
N ILE A 130 -3.18 -11.75 4.79
CA ILE A 130 -4.18 -12.83 4.81
C ILE A 130 -5.12 -12.69 6.00
N MET A 131 -4.59 -12.32 7.17
CA MET A 131 -5.40 -12.04 8.36
C MET A 131 -6.37 -10.87 8.17
N ARG A 132 -6.11 -9.99 7.22
CA ARG A 132 -6.97 -8.81 6.96
C ARG A 132 -7.92 -9.00 5.80
N LYS A 133 -7.42 -9.59 4.71
CA LYS A 133 -8.19 -9.89 3.50
C LYS A 133 -7.64 -11.16 2.88
N PRO A 134 -8.21 -12.32 3.21
CA PRO A 134 -7.72 -13.60 2.73
C PRO A 134 -7.87 -13.72 1.21
N ILE A 135 -6.90 -14.37 0.58
CA ILE A 135 -7.01 -14.91 -0.77
C ILE A 135 -7.56 -16.33 -0.68
N ASP A 136 -8.14 -16.86 -1.76
CA ASP A 136 -8.85 -18.14 -1.74
C ASP A 136 -7.93 -19.34 -1.75
N ARG A 137 -6.75 -19.20 -2.39
CA ARG A 137 -5.78 -20.31 -2.55
C ARG A 137 -4.36 -19.80 -2.48
N ILE A 138 -3.48 -20.62 -1.92
CA ILE A 138 -2.04 -20.40 -1.93
C ILE A 138 -1.31 -21.70 -2.21
N GLY A 139 -0.20 -21.64 -2.94
CA GLY A 139 0.65 -22.78 -3.21
C GLY A 139 2.06 -22.36 -3.62
N TYR A 140 2.98 -23.34 -3.67
CA TYR A 140 4.32 -23.08 -4.17
C TYR A 140 4.30 -22.78 -5.68
N GLY A 141 4.86 -21.67 -6.06
CA GLY A 141 4.81 -21.16 -7.44
C GLY A 141 6.05 -21.36 -8.27
N GLY A 142 7.07 -22.01 -7.73
CA GLY A 142 8.35 -22.24 -8.42
C GLY A 142 8.43 -23.59 -9.14
N TYR A 143 9.64 -23.97 -9.54
CA TYR A 143 9.91 -25.24 -10.20
C TYR A 143 10.09 -26.36 -9.17
N PRO A 144 9.22 -27.40 -9.10
CA PRO A 144 9.37 -28.50 -8.17
C PRO A 144 10.72 -29.21 -8.30
N SER A 145 11.27 -29.30 -9.52
CA SER A 145 12.58 -29.92 -9.77
C SER A 145 13.75 -29.22 -9.08
N LEU A 146 13.62 -27.92 -8.77
CA LEU A 146 14.57 -27.19 -7.95
C LEU A 146 14.29 -27.39 -6.46
N ALA A 147 13.05 -27.22 -6.05
CA ALA A 147 12.61 -27.32 -4.65
C ALA A 147 12.93 -28.69 -4.02
N TYR A 148 12.73 -29.79 -4.75
CA TYR A 148 13.00 -31.15 -4.25
C TYR A 148 14.46 -31.43 -3.90
N LYS A 149 15.40 -30.56 -4.34
CA LYS A 149 16.80 -30.64 -3.92
C LYS A 149 17.03 -30.09 -2.51
N PHE A 150 16.02 -29.43 -1.94
CA PHE A 150 16.04 -28.78 -0.63
C PHE A 150 14.90 -29.33 0.25
N PRO A 151 15.04 -30.51 0.87
CA PRO A 151 13.97 -31.15 1.63
C PRO A 151 13.37 -30.26 2.74
N LYS A 152 14.22 -29.53 3.47
CA LYS A 152 13.75 -28.61 4.52
C LYS A 152 12.84 -27.51 3.97
N PHE A 153 13.11 -27.04 2.75
CA PHE A 153 12.25 -26.07 2.09
C PHE A 153 10.88 -26.69 1.76
N VAL A 154 10.84 -27.90 1.27
CA VAL A 154 9.58 -28.62 1.00
C VAL A 154 8.77 -28.80 2.27
N GLU A 155 9.39 -29.25 3.36
CA GLU A 155 8.76 -29.35 4.68
C GLU A 155 8.20 -27.99 5.17
N TYR A 156 8.94 -26.93 4.91
CA TYR A 156 8.49 -25.60 5.29
C TYR A 156 7.27 -25.13 4.46
N ILE A 157 7.26 -25.42 3.14
CA ILE A 157 6.09 -25.11 2.29
C ILE A 157 4.86 -25.90 2.72
N GLU A 158 5.01 -27.17 3.12
CA GLU A 158 3.91 -27.96 3.69
C GLU A 158 3.34 -27.28 4.95
N LYS A 159 4.21 -26.79 5.85
CA LYS A 159 3.81 -26.02 7.01
C LYS A 159 3.05 -24.75 6.65
N VAL A 160 3.55 -23.98 5.67
CA VAL A 160 2.89 -22.77 5.18
C VAL A 160 1.49 -23.08 4.67
N CYS A 161 1.34 -24.14 3.87
CA CYS A 161 0.04 -24.54 3.34
C CYS A 161 -0.93 -24.98 4.45
N GLU A 162 -0.44 -25.62 5.50
CA GLU A 162 -1.25 -26.03 6.64
C GLU A 162 -1.67 -24.85 7.51
N GLU A 163 -0.74 -23.95 7.82
CA GLU A 163 -1.03 -22.70 8.55
C GLU A 163 -2.01 -21.81 7.76
N PHE A 164 -1.83 -21.72 6.43
CA PHE A 164 -2.78 -20.98 5.57
C PHE A 164 -4.20 -21.55 5.69
N ARG A 165 -4.38 -22.87 5.62
CA ARG A 165 -5.71 -23.49 5.77
C ARG A 165 -6.34 -23.18 7.12
N GLN A 166 -5.54 -23.25 8.20
CA GLN A 166 -6.03 -22.92 9.55
C GLN A 166 -6.47 -21.47 9.65
N ILE A 167 -5.68 -20.55 9.09
CA ILE A 167 -6.06 -19.13 9.05
C ILE A 167 -7.32 -18.96 8.20
N TYR A 168 -7.34 -19.51 7.00
CA TYR A 168 -8.45 -19.36 6.04
C TYR A 168 -9.77 -19.88 6.63
N ASP A 169 -9.76 -21.06 7.24
CA ASP A 169 -10.95 -21.65 7.87
C ASP A 169 -11.57 -20.73 8.96
N ILE A 170 -10.73 -19.92 9.61
CA ILE A 170 -11.20 -19.00 10.66
C ILE A 170 -11.63 -17.66 10.07
N VAL A 171 -10.91 -17.12 9.06
CA VAL A 171 -11.05 -15.70 8.69
C VAL A 171 -11.78 -15.44 7.37
N HIS A 172 -11.95 -16.43 6.48
CA HIS A 172 -12.43 -16.19 5.10
C HIS A 172 -13.83 -15.56 5.04
N ASP A 173 -14.72 -15.87 5.98
CA ASP A 173 -16.05 -15.31 6.08
C ASP A 173 -16.17 -14.21 7.15
N GLN A 174 -15.05 -13.73 7.68
CA GLN A 174 -15.05 -12.74 8.75
C GLN A 174 -14.67 -11.35 8.23
N ILE A 175 -15.28 -10.33 8.83
CA ILE A 175 -14.84 -8.96 8.65
C ILE A 175 -13.96 -8.59 9.84
N PRO A 176 -12.66 -8.36 9.65
CA PRO A 176 -11.79 -7.98 10.74
C PRO A 176 -12.14 -6.58 11.26
N TYR A 177 -11.96 -6.36 12.54
CA TYR A 177 -12.10 -5.02 13.13
C TYR A 177 -11.17 -4.03 12.42
N CYS A 178 -11.73 -2.88 12.06
CA CYS A 178 -11.00 -1.76 11.49
C CYS A 178 -11.37 -0.49 12.26
N GLY A 179 -10.35 0.21 12.76
CA GLY A 179 -10.55 1.50 13.44
C GLY A 179 -10.79 2.65 12.47
N LEU A 180 -10.30 2.51 11.24
CA LEU A 180 -10.40 3.50 10.16
C LEU A 180 -10.68 2.81 8.84
N LYS A 181 -11.29 3.56 7.90
CA LYS A 181 -11.32 3.24 6.48
C LYS A 181 -10.44 4.21 5.71
N VAL A 182 -9.47 3.68 4.99
CA VAL A 182 -8.42 4.43 4.30
C VAL A 182 -8.45 4.14 2.81
N ALA A 183 -8.47 5.18 1.99
CA ALA A 183 -8.38 5.06 0.55
C ALA A 183 -6.97 5.42 0.05
N ILE A 184 -6.35 4.55 -0.76
CA ILE A 184 -5.13 4.87 -1.50
C ILE A 184 -5.54 5.43 -2.85
N LEU A 185 -5.31 6.73 -3.05
CA LEU A 185 -5.68 7.45 -4.27
C LEU A 185 -4.53 7.41 -5.28
N ASN A 186 -4.76 6.77 -6.41
CA ASN A 186 -3.81 6.66 -7.51
C ASN A 186 -4.56 6.38 -8.82
N HIS A 187 -3.87 6.10 -9.92
CA HIS A 187 -4.49 5.60 -11.16
C HIS A 187 -4.73 4.08 -11.07
N TRP A 188 -5.50 3.63 -10.07
CA TRP A 188 -5.80 2.22 -9.90
C TRP A 188 -6.43 1.61 -11.16
N GLY A 189 -5.91 0.46 -11.59
CA GLY A 189 -6.32 -0.16 -12.84
C GLY A 189 -5.60 0.35 -14.10
N ALA A 190 -4.77 1.41 -13.96
CA ALA A 190 -4.03 2.01 -15.07
C ALA A 190 -2.60 2.43 -14.69
N LEU A 191 -2.03 1.87 -13.63
CA LEU A 191 -0.72 2.26 -13.08
C LEU A 191 0.41 2.16 -14.12
N ARG A 192 0.36 1.18 -14.99
CA ARG A 192 1.35 1.00 -16.05
C ARG A 192 1.19 1.87 -17.26
N SER A 193 0.03 2.40 -17.51
CA SER A 193 -0.25 3.24 -18.70
C SER A 193 0.62 4.49 -18.75
N TRP A 194 1.15 4.91 -17.59
CA TRP A 194 2.00 6.06 -17.44
C TRP A 194 3.48 5.78 -17.69
N HIS A 195 3.85 4.51 -17.79
CA HIS A 195 5.25 4.12 -17.92
C HIS A 195 5.39 3.11 -19.05
N ALA A 196 5.60 3.60 -20.27
CA ALA A 196 5.78 2.76 -21.46
C ALA A 196 6.86 1.68 -21.31
N TYR A 197 7.78 1.89 -20.38
CA TYR A 197 8.91 1.00 -20.07
C TYR A 197 9.08 0.72 -18.60
N MET A 198 8.00 0.65 -17.86
CA MET A 198 8.09 0.21 -16.48
C MET A 198 8.52 -1.25 -16.46
N VAL A 199 9.80 -1.46 -16.19
CA VAL A 199 10.32 -2.80 -15.95
C VAL A 199 9.83 -3.26 -14.58
N ALA A 200 9.82 -4.55 -14.39
CA ALA A 200 9.23 -5.26 -13.27
C ALA A 200 9.42 -4.66 -11.86
N HIS A 201 10.39 -3.84 -11.60
CA HIS A 201 10.67 -3.37 -10.24
C HIS A 201 10.51 -1.87 -10.02
N GLY A 202 10.00 -1.11 -10.97
CA GLY A 202 9.82 0.35 -10.82
C GLY A 202 11.10 1.10 -10.47
N LEU A 203 12.26 0.60 -10.90
CA LEU A 203 13.59 1.05 -10.50
C LEU A 203 13.89 2.51 -10.79
N TYR A 204 13.08 3.16 -11.58
CA TYR A 204 13.26 4.55 -11.96
C TYR A 204 12.49 5.53 -11.08
N CYS A 205 11.57 5.04 -10.27
CA CYS A 205 10.79 5.84 -9.34
C CYS A 205 11.55 5.95 -8.02
N LYS A 206 11.99 7.15 -7.66
CA LYS A 206 12.76 7.37 -6.43
C LYS A 206 11.98 7.09 -5.15
N GLN A 207 10.68 7.31 -5.18
CA GLN A 207 9.77 7.10 -4.05
C GLN A 207 8.99 5.78 -4.14
N ILE A 208 9.40 4.84 -5.03
CA ILE A 208 8.75 3.53 -5.11
C ILE A 208 8.87 2.76 -3.79
N TYR A 209 9.97 2.96 -3.06
CA TYR A 209 10.15 2.38 -1.74
C TYR A 209 9.12 2.91 -0.74
N SER A 210 8.71 4.17 -0.87
CA SER A 210 7.67 4.77 -0.02
C SER A 210 6.29 4.20 -0.34
N TYR A 211 5.98 4.04 -1.63
CA TYR A 211 4.72 3.42 -2.05
C TYR A 211 4.62 1.96 -1.58
N ASN A 212 5.68 1.18 -1.79
CA ASN A 212 5.74 -0.20 -1.32
C ASN A 212 5.77 -0.29 0.21
N GLY A 213 6.50 0.62 0.87
CA GLY A 213 6.54 0.70 2.34
C GLY A 213 5.18 1.02 2.95
N MET A 214 4.41 1.91 2.33
CA MET A 214 3.03 2.18 2.70
C MET A 214 2.15 0.94 2.58
N LEU A 215 2.19 0.24 1.43
CA LEU A 215 1.39 -0.96 1.21
C LEU A 215 1.74 -2.08 2.19
N GLU A 216 3.04 -2.31 2.42
CA GLU A 216 3.51 -3.32 3.36
C GLU A 216 3.09 -2.97 4.79
N SER A 217 3.22 -1.70 5.19
CA SER A 217 2.78 -1.21 6.50
C SER A 217 1.28 -1.41 6.73
N LEU A 218 0.46 -1.15 5.71
CA LEU A 218 -0.99 -1.27 5.80
C LEU A 218 -1.49 -2.71 5.74
N SER A 219 -0.68 -3.65 5.24
CA SER A 219 -1.10 -5.04 5.01
C SER A 219 -1.61 -5.74 6.26
N GLY A 220 -0.96 -5.54 7.40
CA GLY A 220 -1.36 -6.12 8.69
C GLY A 220 -2.05 -5.14 9.63
N ALA A 221 -2.29 -3.90 9.19
CA ALA A 221 -2.85 -2.86 10.03
C ALA A 221 -4.34 -3.05 10.30
N SER A 222 -4.80 -2.63 11.50
CA SER A 222 -6.22 -2.65 11.86
C SER A 222 -7.02 -1.50 11.20
N VAL A 223 -6.84 -1.36 9.87
CA VAL A 223 -7.54 -0.40 9.02
C VAL A 223 -8.15 -1.12 7.82
N ASP A 224 -9.29 -0.63 7.35
CA ASP A 224 -9.86 -1.06 6.09
C ASP A 224 -9.22 -0.25 4.96
N VAL A 225 -8.53 -0.92 4.05
CA VAL A 225 -7.79 -0.29 2.96
C VAL A 225 -8.47 -0.58 1.64
N VAL A 226 -8.78 0.47 0.91
CA VAL A 226 -9.34 0.38 -0.44
C VAL A 226 -8.49 1.18 -1.42
N PHE A 227 -8.46 0.76 -2.68
CA PHE A 227 -7.89 1.58 -3.75
C PHE A 227 -8.98 2.41 -4.38
N LEU A 228 -8.68 3.68 -4.63
CA LEU A 228 -9.58 4.62 -5.27
C LEU A 228 -8.88 5.24 -6.48
N SER A 229 -9.47 5.10 -7.65
CA SER A 229 -8.92 5.74 -8.85
C SER A 229 -9.36 7.19 -8.96
N PHE A 230 -8.54 8.02 -9.61
CA PHE A 230 -8.93 9.40 -9.90
C PHE A 230 -10.18 9.49 -10.79
N ASP A 231 -10.36 8.53 -11.70
CA ASP A 231 -11.53 8.50 -12.59
C ASP A 231 -12.81 8.23 -11.78
N GLU A 232 -12.79 7.21 -10.91
CA GLU A 232 -13.91 6.93 -10.01
C GLU A 232 -14.25 8.12 -9.13
N LEU A 233 -13.24 8.76 -8.56
CA LEU A 233 -13.43 9.93 -7.71
C LEU A 233 -14.07 11.11 -8.48
N LEU A 234 -13.64 11.35 -9.72
CA LEU A 234 -14.19 12.41 -10.57
C LEU A 234 -15.62 12.13 -11.05
N GLU A 235 -15.96 10.86 -11.27
CA GLU A 235 -17.28 10.42 -11.72
C GLU A 235 -18.30 10.31 -10.59
N GLN A 236 -17.90 9.71 -9.46
CA GLN A 236 -18.79 9.30 -8.38
C GLN A 236 -18.65 10.12 -7.10
N GLY A 237 -17.56 10.91 -6.98
CA GLY A 237 -17.20 11.61 -5.75
C GLY A 237 -16.48 10.70 -4.76
N ILE A 238 -16.16 11.26 -3.59
CA ILE A 238 -15.49 10.52 -2.50
C ILE A 238 -16.54 9.71 -1.74
N PRO A 239 -16.35 8.39 -1.56
CA PRO A 239 -17.27 7.58 -0.74
C PRO A 239 -17.36 8.12 0.69
N SER A 240 -18.58 8.22 1.22
CA SER A 240 -18.86 8.88 2.50
C SER A 240 -18.30 8.14 3.73
N ASP A 241 -17.87 6.92 3.56
CA ASP A 241 -17.33 6.07 4.62
C ASP A 241 -15.78 6.07 4.69
N ILE A 242 -15.12 6.86 3.86
CA ILE A 242 -13.66 7.06 3.92
C ILE A 242 -13.31 8.05 5.01
N ASP A 243 -12.43 7.67 5.92
CA ASP A 243 -11.91 8.55 6.96
C ASP A 243 -10.68 9.34 6.49
N VAL A 244 -9.77 8.67 5.76
CA VAL A 244 -8.50 9.24 5.31
C VAL A 244 -8.20 8.82 3.89
N ILE A 245 -7.71 9.78 3.09
CA ILE A 245 -7.12 9.50 1.79
C ILE A 245 -5.59 9.57 1.91
N ILE A 246 -4.89 8.61 1.31
CA ILE A 246 -3.44 8.63 1.13
C ILE A 246 -3.13 8.87 -0.35
N ASN A 247 -2.24 9.81 -0.63
CA ASN A 247 -1.61 9.97 -1.94
C ASN A 247 -0.09 9.88 -1.79
N ALA A 248 0.55 8.99 -2.52
CA ALA A 248 1.95 8.63 -2.34
C ALA A 248 2.68 8.40 -3.65
N GLY A 249 3.98 8.66 -3.67
CA GLY A 249 4.86 8.34 -4.80
C GLY A 249 5.59 9.54 -5.37
N ASP A 250 6.24 9.33 -6.52
CA ASP A 250 6.95 10.40 -7.24
C ASP A 250 6.00 11.25 -8.06
N ALA A 251 6.33 12.53 -8.20
CA ALA A 251 5.69 13.44 -9.14
C ALA A 251 5.72 12.89 -10.57
N GLY A 252 4.66 13.13 -11.33
CA GLY A 252 4.59 12.70 -12.73
C GLY A 252 4.36 11.20 -12.91
N THR A 253 4.03 10.45 -11.85
CA THR A 253 3.75 9.01 -11.91
C THR A 253 2.26 8.71 -11.72
N ALA A 254 1.84 7.52 -12.13
CA ALA A 254 0.50 7.02 -11.87
C ALA A 254 0.21 6.82 -10.37
N PHE A 255 1.22 6.69 -9.56
CA PHE A 255 1.09 6.52 -8.11
C PHE A 255 0.64 7.81 -7.42
N SER A 256 1.31 8.93 -7.69
CA SER A 256 0.92 10.24 -7.15
C SER A 256 -0.14 10.97 -7.97
N GLY A 257 -0.30 10.64 -9.26
CA GLY A 257 -1.35 11.16 -10.13
C GLY A 257 -0.89 12.00 -11.32
N GLY A 258 0.33 12.53 -11.30
CA GLY A 258 0.89 13.31 -12.41
C GLY A 258 0.02 14.51 -12.78
N ASP A 259 -0.29 14.69 -14.08
CA ASP A 259 -0.97 15.87 -14.59
C ASP A 259 -2.49 15.92 -14.30
N ILE A 260 -3.05 14.87 -13.66
CA ILE A 260 -4.44 14.91 -13.18
C ILE A 260 -4.67 16.08 -12.21
N TRP A 261 -3.61 16.51 -11.52
CA TRP A 261 -3.63 17.60 -10.57
C TRP A 261 -3.83 19.00 -11.20
N LYS A 262 -3.86 19.09 -12.54
CA LYS A 262 -4.37 20.27 -13.25
C LYS A 262 -5.89 20.40 -13.16
N ASN A 263 -6.57 19.32 -12.81
CA ASN A 263 -8.02 19.29 -12.77
C ASN A 263 -8.53 20.05 -11.52
N GLU A 264 -9.01 21.25 -11.73
CA GLU A 264 -9.51 22.12 -10.66
C GLU A 264 -10.69 21.51 -9.90
N LYS A 265 -11.51 20.69 -10.55
CA LYS A 265 -12.62 19.97 -9.90
C LYS A 265 -12.08 18.97 -8.87
N LEU A 266 -11.05 18.21 -9.22
CA LEU A 266 -10.40 17.26 -8.34
C LEU A 266 -9.79 17.97 -7.11
N VAL A 267 -8.98 19.01 -7.37
CA VAL A 267 -8.31 19.78 -6.31
C VAL A 267 -9.32 20.41 -5.37
N SER A 268 -10.37 21.04 -5.93
CA SER A 268 -11.43 21.69 -5.13
C SER A 268 -12.24 20.66 -4.32
N MET A 269 -12.54 19.50 -4.91
CA MET A 269 -13.26 18.41 -4.23
C MET A 269 -12.49 17.90 -3.01
N LEU A 270 -11.21 17.57 -3.18
CA LEU A 270 -10.38 17.08 -2.08
C LEU A 270 -10.14 18.15 -1.01
N ARG A 271 -9.93 19.41 -1.43
CA ARG A 271 -9.78 20.54 -0.52
C ARG A 271 -11.04 20.74 0.34
N ALA A 272 -12.23 20.70 -0.28
CA ALA A 272 -13.49 20.81 0.43
C ALA A 272 -13.70 19.64 1.39
N TRP A 273 -13.40 18.43 0.95
CA TRP A 273 -13.55 17.23 1.75
C TRP A 273 -12.68 17.24 3.01
N VAL A 274 -11.40 17.67 2.89
CA VAL A 274 -10.55 17.86 4.07
C VAL A 274 -11.10 18.97 4.96
N TYR A 275 -11.49 20.12 4.36
CA TYR A 275 -12.02 21.25 5.11
C TYR A 275 -13.27 20.89 5.95
N GLU A 276 -14.07 19.96 5.49
CA GLU A 276 -15.27 19.44 6.17
C GLU A 276 -14.96 18.53 7.36
N GLY A 277 -13.72 18.05 7.51
CA GLY A 277 -13.31 17.30 8.71
C GLY A 277 -12.64 15.96 8.46
N HIS A 278 -12.24 15.66 7.22
CA HIS A 278 -11.60 14.39 6.86
C HIS A 278 -10.07 14.49 6.81
N GLY A 279 -9.41 13.33 6.80
CA GLY A 279 -7.95 13.23 6.84
C GLY A 279 -7.29 13.07 5.48
N LEU A 280 -6.14 13.73 5.27
CA LEU A 280 -5.30 13.51 4.10
C LEU A 280 -3.86 13.24 4.52
N VAL A 281 -3.26 12.16 4.02
CA VAL A 281 -1.85 11.84 4.25
C VAL A 281 -1.11 11.82 2.92
N GLY A 282 -0.04 12.62 2.85
CA GLY A 282 0.82 12.70 1.69
C GLY A 282 2.18 12.08 1.94
N ILE A 283 2.68 11.25 1.02
CA ILE A 283 3.97 10.57 1.15
C ILE A 283 4.82 10.78 -0.09
N GLY A 284 6.05 11.29 0.09
CA GLY A 284 6.97 11.60 -1.00
C GLY A 284 6.58 12.89 -1.70
N GLU A 285 6.08 12.82 -2.92
CA GLU A 285 5.58 13.96 -3.71
C GLU A 285 4.06 13.86 -3.95
N PRO A 286 3.25 13.98 -2.88
CA PRO A 286 1.80 13.88 -3.02
C PRO A 286 1.23 15.08 -3.77
N THR A 287 0.17 14.86 -4.56
CA THR A 287 -0.54 15.90 -5.29
C THR A 287 0.35 16.78 -6.17
N ALA A 288 1.49 16.24 -6.59
CA ALA A 288 2.55 16.99 -7.20
C ALA A 288 2.34 17.23 -8.69
N TYR A 289 2.18 18.50 -9.03
CA TYR A 289 2.21 19.01 -10.39
C TYR A 289 2.54 20.51 -10.36
N GLU A 290 3.59 20.93 -11.07
CA GLU A 290 3.93 22.35 -11.15
C GLU A 290 2.86 23.15 -11.89
N HIS A 291 1.98 23.79 -11.14
CA HIS A 291 0.88 24.58 -11.68
C HIS A 291 0.47 25.70 -10.71
N GLY A 292 0.16 26.88 -11.24
CA GLY A 292 -0.33 28.00 -10.44
C GLY A 292 0.64 28.50 -9.36
N GLY A 293 1.96 28.30 -9.55
CA GLY A 293 2.98 28.67 -8.57
C GLY A 293 3.11 27.73 -7.36
N ARG A 294 2.50 26.59 -7.42
CA ARG A 294 2.58 25.51 -6.43
C ARG A 294 3.12 24.23 -7.05
N PHE A 295 3.83 23.45 -6.26
CA PHE A 295 4.23 22.10 -6.62
C PHE A 295 3.24 21.06 -6.10
N PHE A 296 2.90 21.14 -4.81
CA PHE A 296 1.79 20.35 -4.27
C PHE A 296 0.48 21.08 -4.48
N GLN A 297 -0.44 20.55 -5.23
CA GLN A 297 -1.70 21.21 -5.53
C GLN A 297 -2.64 21.33 -4.32
N LEU A 298 -2.36 20.57 -3.25
CA LEU A 298 -2.98 20.69 -1.93
C LEU A 298 -2.00 21.22 -0.88
N ALA A 299 -1.02 22.03 -1.27
CA ALA A 299 -0.01 22.60 -0.36
C ALA A 299 -0.63 23.34 0.84
N ASP A 300 -1.70 24.10 0.60
CA ASP A 300 -2.40 24.84 1.67
C ASP A 300 -3.00 23.89 2.71
N ALA A 301 -3.47 22.71 2.29
CA ALA A 301 -4.00 21.70 3.20
C ALA A 301 -2.89 20.96 3.94
N PHE A 302 -1.79 20.63 3.26
CA PHE A 302 -0.64 19.99 3.91
C PHE A 302 0.16 20.92 4.81
N GLY A 303 0.06 22.23 4.62
CA GLY A 303 0.89 23.22 5.29
C GLY A 303 2.35 23.25 4.83
N VAL A 304 2.69 22.50 3.78
CA VAL A 304 4.02 22.41 3.19
C VAL A 304 3.95 22.46 1.67
N ASP A 305 5.04 22.94 1.04
CA ASP A 305 5.21 22.89 -0.41
C ASP A 305 6.67 22.63 -0.76
N LYS A 306 6.93 22.32 -2.02
CA LYS A 306 8.27 22.14 -2.56
C LYS A 306 8.73 23.39 -3.31
N GLU A 307 9.95 23.85 -3.03
CA GLU A 307 10.53 24.98 -3.73
C GLU A 307 10.93 24.61 -5.16
N LEU A 308 10.51 25.43 -6.11
CA LEU A 308 10.69 25.17 -7.53
C LEU A 308 11.95 25.86 -8.13
N GLY A 309 12.87 26.30 -7.30
CA GLY A 309 14.16 26.84 -7.71
C GLY A 309 14.16 28.29 -8.23
N PHE A 310 13.04 28.80 -8.71
CA PHE A 310 12.86 30.19 -9.18
C PHE A 310 11.88 30.97 -8.32
N THR A 311 11.50 30.46 -7.21
CA THR A 311 10.60 31.08 -6.30
C THR A 311 11.29 32.22 -5.60
N LEU A 312 10.83 33.42 -5.90
CA LEU A 312 11.38 34.65 -5.32
C LEU A 312 10.90 34.90 -3.91
N HIS A 313 10.08 34.03 -3.30
CA HIS A 313 9.62 34.21 -2.04
C HIS A 313 10.29 33.55 -1.13
N THR A 314 10.18 33.99 -0.33
CA THR A 314 10.88 34.35 0.67
C THR A 314 10.35 34.15 2.06
N ASP A 315 9.10 33.99 2.18
CA ASP A 315 8.48 33.76 3.46
C ASP A 315 8.42 32.29 3.75
N LYS A 316 9.62 31.73 4.05
CA LYS A 316 9.74 30.39 4.57
C LYS A 316 9.66 30.46 6.09
N TYR A 317 8.73 29.73 6.64
CA TYR A 317 8.61 29.67 8.09
C TYR A 317 9.57 28.62 8.63
N PHE A 318 10.46 29.05 9.53
CA PHE A 318 11.32 28.15 10.26
C PHE A 318 10.69 27.87 11.62
N HIS A 319 10.33 26.60 11.83
CA HIS A 319 9.70 26.19 13.07
C HIS A 319 10.68 25.43 13.94
N THR A 320 10.54 25.56 15.23
CA THR A 320 11.14 24.61 16.17
C THR A 320 10.34 23.32 16.08
N PRO A 321 10.96 22.17 15.84
CA PRO A 321 10.25 20.90 15.82
C PRO A 321 9.49 20.65 17.12
N CYS A 322 8.31 20.05 17.03
CA CYS A 322 7.53 19.68 18.19
C CYS A 322 8.33 18.72 19.08
N ASN A 323 8.42 19.00 20.39
CA ASN A 323 9.13 18.12 21.31
C ASN A 323 8.42 16.78 21.50
N THR A 324 7.10 16.78 21.41
CA THR A 324 6.24 15.60 21.56
C THR A 324 5.07 15.74 20.59
N HIS A 325 4.76 14.70 19.86
CA HIS A 325 3.59 14.64 19.00
C HIS A 325 3.02 13.23 19.00
N PHE A 326 1.70 13.09 18.90
CA PHE A 326 1.03 11.80 18.85
C PHE A 326 1.63 10.84 17.81
N ILE A 327 2.01 11.36 16.63
CA ILE A 327 2.56 10.54 15.53
C ILE A 327 3.87 9.87 15.93
N THR A 328 4.67 10.48 16.79
CA THR A 328 6.00 10.00 17.17
C THR A 328 6.09 9.49 18.62
N GLU A 329 4.97 9.30 19.31
CA GLU A 329 4.95 8.90 20.72
C GLU A 329 5.66 7.55 20.99
N ASP A 330 5.60 6.60 20.03
CA ASP A 330 6.20 5.26 20.16
C ASP A 330 7.55 5.12 19.43
N VAL A 331 8.15 6.22 19.00
CA VAL A 331 9.45 6.19 18.31
C VAL A 331 10.55 5.81 19.29
N VAL A 332 11.29 4.74 18.96
CA VAL A 332 12.38 4.20 19.78
C VAL A 332 13.73 4.28 19.07
N GLU A 333 13.73 4.38 17.75
CA GLU A 333 14.92 4.48 16.89
C GLU A 333 14.93 5.82 16.15
N PRO A 334 16.07 6.28 15.59
CA PRO A 334 16.09 7.45 14.73
C PRO A 334 15.09 7.34 13.58
N LEU A 335 14.39 8.44 13.28
CA LEU A 335 13.44 8.49 12.18
C LEU A 335 14.15 8.24 10.85
N ASP A 336 13.62 7.31 10.06
CA ASP A 336 14.12 6.97 8.73
C ASP A 336 13.08 7.30 7.67
N PHE A 337 13.43 8.23 6.79
CA PHE A 337 12.62 8.64 5.65
C PHE A 337 13.23 8.17 4.30
N GLY A 338 14.23 7.27 4.34
CA GLY A 338 14.99 6.86 3.17
C GLY A 338 15.74 8.04 2.55
N GLU A 339 15.70 8.17 1.24
CA GLU A 339 16.27 9.35 0.57
C GLU A 339 15.53 10.65 0.95
N GLY A 340 14.27 10.53 1.39
CA GLY A 340 13.41 11.66 1.70
C GLY A 340 13.16 12.56 0.49
N MET A 341 12.63 13.76 0.79
CA MET A 341 12.42 14.79 -0.24
C MET A 341 13.29 16.01 0.04
N LYS A 342 13.69 16.69 -1.02
CA LYS A 342 14.46 17.93 -0.94
C LYS A 342 13.59 19.16 -1.24
N ASN A 343 14.01 20.28 -0.72
CA ASN A 343 13.38 21.59 -0.95
C ASN A 343 11.95 21.69 -0.41
N ILE A 344 11.62 20.91 0.61
CA ILE A 344 10.33 20.99 1.28
C ILE A 344 10.39 21.99 2.41
N TYR A 345 9.45 22.91 2.43
CA TYR A 345 9.37 23.99 3.41
C TYR A 345 7.95 24.14 3.98
N ALA A 346 7.87 24.70 5.19
CA ALA A 346 6.60 25.04 5.79
C ALA A 346 5.98 26.26 5.07
N LEU A 347 4.71 26.14 4.70
CA LEU A 347 3.97 27.15 3.97
C LEU A 347 3.25 28.12 4.91
N HIS A 348 2.86 27.67 6.07
CA HIS A 348 2.10 28.44 7.06
C HIS A 348 2.80 28.46 8.42
N GLU A 349 2.55 29.52 9.19
CA GLU A 349 3.12 29.70 10.53
C GLU A 349 2.59 28.65 11.53
N ASP A 350 1.38 28.18 11.32
CA ASP A 350 0.70 27.18 12.15
C ASP A 350 0.94 25.74 11.71
N THR A 351 1.80 25.49 10.72
CA THR A 351 2.22 24.14 10.36
C THR A 351 3.06 23.53 11.48
N GLU A 352 2.63 22.40 12.02
CA GLU A 352 3.37 21.67 13.05
C GLU A 352 4.47 20.84 12.41
N ILE A 353 5.73 21.25 12.58
CA ILE A 353 6.87 20.49 12.10
C ILE A 353 7.27 19.48 13.17
N ILE A 354 7.20 18.20 12.82
CA ILE A 354 7.50 17.09 13.72
C ILE A 354 8.94 16.63 13.53
N ALA A 355 9.43 16.61 12.29
CA ALA A 355 10.81 16.26 12.01
C ALA A 355 11.41 17.09 10.88
N TYR A 356 12.64 17.56 11.12
CA TYR A 356 13.53 18.12 10.11
C TYR A 356 14.73 17.20 9.92
N ASN A 357 15.25 17.17 8.68
CA ASN A 357 16.55 16.60 8.38
C ASN A 357 17.29 17.55 7.44
N ASN A 358 18.44 18.06 7.88
CA ASN A 358 19.25 19.01 7.11
C ASN A 358 18.49 20.29 6.62
N GLY A 359 17.56 20.75 7.42
CA GLY A 359 16.72 21.93 7.07
C GLY A 359 15.51 21.63 6.19
N GLU A 360 15.34 20.39 5.77
CA GLU A 360 14.18 19.92 5.01
C GLU A 360 13.10 19.41 5.93
N VAL A 361 11.83 19.70 5.62
CA VAL A 361 10.70 19.16 6.35
C VAL A 361 10.49 17.69 5.96
N ASN A 362 10.61 16.78 6.94
CA ASN A 362 10.44 15.35 6.70
C ASN A 362 9.12 14.80 7.24
N LEU A 363 8.60 15.40 8.30
CA LEU A 363 7.32 15.04 8.87
C LEU A 363 6.64 16.28 9.40
N ALA A 364 5.43 16.55 8.93
CA ALA A 364 4.63 17.69 9.33
C ALA A 364 3.16 17.33 9.45
N ALA A 365 2.44 18.03 10.33
CA ALA A 365 1.00 18.00 10.42
C ALA A 365 0.43 19.44 10.30
N HIS A 366 -0.77 19.54 9.73
CA HIS A 366 -1.43 20.82 9.56
C HIS A 366 -2.95 20.65 9.66
N ALA A 367 -3.60 21.57 10.37
CA ALA A 367 -5.05 21.63 10.44
C ALA A 367 -5.58 22.46 9.27
N TYR A 368 -6.57 21.93 8.55
CA TYR A 368 -7.21 22.63 7.44
C TYR A 368 -8.72 22.58 7.56
N GLY A 369 -9.31 23.68 7.95
CA GLY A 369 -10.72 23.73 8.34
C GLY A 369 -10.99 22.86 9.57
N ASN A 370 -11.88 21.88 9.43
CA ASN A 370 -12.18 20.91 10.48
C ASN A 370 -11.33 19.61 10.33
N GLY A 371 -10.61 19.46 9.23
CA GLY A 371 -9.80 18.27 8.94
C GLY A 371 -8.32 18.49 9.23
N ARG A 372 -7.53 17.44 9.01
CA ARG A 372 -6.09 17.43 9.28
C ARG A 372 -5.33 16.74 8.17
N CYS A 373 -4.17 17.26 7.85
CA CYS A 373 -3.26 16.68 6.89
C CYS A 373 -1.94 16.29 7.56
N VAL A 374 -1.31 15.23 7.06
CA VAL A 374 0.04 14.84 7.46
C VAL A 374 0.89 14.67 6.20
N TYR A 375 2.08 15.23 6.22
CA TYR A 375 3.10 15.07 5.19
C TYR A 375 4.25 14.22 5.72
N ILE A 376 4.69 13.23 4.92
CA ILE A 376 5.82 12.32 5.21
C ILE A 376 6.74 12.32 3.99
N ALA A 377 8.00 12.74 4.16
CA ALA A 377 8.93 12.92 3.05
C ALA A 377 9.40 11.61 2.38
N GLY A 378 9.23 10.49 3.04
CA GLY A 378 9.55 9.16 2.55
C GLY A 378 9.19 8.12 3.60
N LEU A 379 8.87 6.89 3.15
CA LEU A 379 8.39 5.84 4.04
C LEU A 379 8.96 4.47 3.63
N PRO A 380 10.27 4.21 3.83
CA PRO A 380 10.78 2.87 3.69
C PRO A 380 10.10 1.94 4.70
N TYR A 381 9.86 0.69 4.31
CA TYR A 381 9.22 -0.26 5.21
C TYR A 381 10.11 -0.56 6.42
N SER A 382 9.55 -0.35 7.59
CA SER A 382 10.03 -0.85 8.88
C SER A 382 8.85 -0.94 9.84
N THR A 383 9.03 -1.67 10.94
CA THR A 383 7.99 -1.76 11.97
C THR A 383 7.75 -0.42 12.66
N GLN A 384 8.80 0.40 12.83
CA GLN A 384 8.66 1.76 13.33
C GLN A 384 7.93 2.68 12.36
N ASN A 385 8.28 2.63 11.06
CA ASN A 385 7.59 3.44 10.04
C ASN A 385 6.12 3.01 9.87
N THR A 386 5.83 1.72 10.03
CA THR A 386 4.44 1.23 10.11
C THR A 386 3.69 1.92 11.24
N ARG A 387 4.30 2.02 12.43
CA ARG A 387 3.69 2.68 13.58
C ARG A 387 3.49 4.17 13.34
N ILE A 388 4.48 4.85 12.74
CA ILE A 388 4.38 6.27 12.37
C ILE A 388 3.21 6.49 11.38
N LEU A 389 3.12 5.65 10.34
CA LEU A 389 2.02 5.76 9.37
C LEU A 389 0.67 5.56 10.02
N LEU A 390 0.51 4.51 10.85
CA LEU A 390 -0.75 4.27 11.55
C LEU A 390 -1.16 5.45 12.44
N ARG A 391 -0.22 5.99 13.23
CA ARG A 391 -0.49 7.16 14.05
C ARG A 391 -0.80 8.39 13.21
N ALA A 392 -0.14 8.58 12.07
CA ALA A 392 -0.44 9.66 11.13
C ALA A 392 -1.89 9.55 10.59
N LEU A 393 -2.34 8.34 10.28
CA LEU A 393 -3.72 8.10 9.81
C LEU A 393 -4.75 8.39 10.91
N TYR A 394 -4.51 7.90 12.13
CA TYR A 394 -5.43 8.17 13.25
C TYR A 394 -5.45 9.65 13.62
N HIS A 395 -4.31 10.35 13.55
CA HIS A 395 -4.23 11.79 13.75
C HIS A 395 -5.00 12.56 12.65
N ALA A 396 -4.76 12.22 11.38
CA ALA A 396 -5.46 12.84 10.26
C ALA A 396 -6.99 12.63 10.34
N ALA A 397 -7.44 11.45 10.80
CA ALA A 397 -8.85 11.15 11.00
C ALA A 397 -9.46 11.81 12.26
N GLY A 398 -8.66 12.43 13.15
CA GLY A 398 -9.14 12.95 14.44
C GLY A 398 -9.64 11.87 15.39
N LYS A 399 -9.08 10.64 15.30
CA LYS A 399 -9.52 9.45 16.04
C LYS A 399 -8.43 8.86 16.94
N GLU A 400 -7.54 9.68 17.48
CA GLU A 400 -6.41 9.27 18.31
C GLU A 400 -6.81 8.36 19.48
N GLU A 401 -7.96 8.65 20.10
CA GLU A 401 -8.53 7.89 21.21
C GLU A 401 -8.83 6.42 20.85
N ALA A 402 -9.09 6.14 19.56
CA ALA A 402 -9.38 4.80 19.08
C ALA A 402 -8.13 3.99 18.74
N PHE A 403 -6.95 4.60 18.74
CA PHE A 403 -5.70 3.98 18.31
C PHE A 403 -5.33 2.73 19.14
N LYS A 404 -5.55 2.76 20.45
CA LYS A 404 -5.20 1.65 21.35
C LYS A 404 -6.31 0.59 21.51
N LYS A 405 -7.10 0.35 20.44
CA LYS A 405 -8.08 -0.75 20.41
C LYS A 405 -7.55 -1.86 19.50
N TRP A 406 -7.52 -3.09 20.02
CA TRP A 406 -6.95 -4.24 19.34
C TRP A 406 -5.52 -3.95 18.84
N TYR A 407 -4.67 -3.61 19.80
CA TYR A 407 -3.36 -3.04 19.57
C TYR A 407 -2.28 -3.77 20.37
N ALA A 408 -1.11 -3.94 19.78
CA ALA A 408 0.10 -4.42 20.47
C ALA A 408 1.10 -3.28 20.63
N ASP A 409 1.68 -3.10 21.82
CA ASP A 409 2.69 -2.07 22.06
C ASP A 409 4.05 -2.43 21.44
N ASN A 410 4.37 -3.72 21.37
CA ASN A 410 5.56 -4.19 20.65
C ASN A 410 5.40 -4.03 19.14
N LEU A 411 6.38 -3.39 18.51
CA LEU A 411 6.37 -3.10 17.07
C LEU A 411 6.39 -4.34 16.15
N TYR A 412 6.82 -5.49 16.69
CA TYR A 412 6.90 -6.76 15.98
C TYR A 412 5.67 -7.65 16.15
N CYS A 413 4.70 -7.18 16.92
CA CYS A 413 3.47 -7.90 17.20
C CYS A 413 2.25 -7.17 16.59
N GLU A 414 1.29 -7.95 16.10
CA GLU A 414 0.02 -7.43 15.58
C GLU A 414 -1.17 -8.11 16.25
N VAL A 415 -2.30 -7.41 16.28
CA VAL A 415 -3.58 -7.93 16.78
C VAL A 415 -4.63 -7.84 15.70
N HIS A 416 -5.26 -8.97 15.38
CA HIS A 416 -6.36 -9.05 14.42
C HIS A 416 -7.60 -9.57 15.12
N ALA A 417 -8.63 -8.75 15.18
CA ALA A 417 -9.86 -9.05 15.89
C ALA A 417 -11.02 -9.31 14.92
N TYR A 418 -11.83 -10.33 15.22
CA TYR A 418 -12.99 -10.76 14.44
C TYR A 418 -14.23 -10.76 15.33
N PRO A 419 -14.94 -9.61 15.45
CA PRO A 419 -16.06 -9.48 16.40
C PRO A 419 -17.21 -10.46 16.14
N GLN A 420 -17.44 -10.85 14.89
CA GLN A 420 -18.53 -11.75 14.50
C GLN A 420 -18.34 -13.15 15.08
N SER A 421 -17.10 -13.67 15.05
CA SER A 421 -16.76 -14.97 15.66
C SER A 421 -16.33 -14.88 17.12
N LYS A 422 -16.27 -13.66 17.68
CA LYS A 422 -15.78 -13.38 19.04
C LYS A 422 -14.36 -13.93 19.29
N GLN A 423 -13.50 -13.80 18.28
CA GLN A 423 -12.11 -14.25 18.33
C GLN A 423 -11.16 -13.12 17.96
N TYR A 424 -9.93 -13.21 18.44
CA TYR A 424 -8.83 -12.40 17.98
C TYR A 424 -7.55 -13.19 17.96
N ALA A 425 -6.63 -12.81 17.09
CA ALA A 425 -5.29 -13.39 17.00
C ALA A 425 -4.24 -12.37 17.40
N ILE A 426 -3.20 -12.83 18.09
CA ILE A 426 -1.99 -12.07 18.36
C ILE A 426 -0.87 -12.74 17.58
N LEU A 427 -0.18 -11.98 16.73
CA LEU A 427 0.88 -12.47 15.86
C LEU A 427 2.24 -11.96 16.33
N ASN A 428 3.21 -12.86 16.34
CA ASN A 428 4.63 -12.51 16.36
C ASN A 428 5.18 -12.63 14.93
N ASN A 429 5.52 -11.50 14.32
CA ASN A 429 6.01 -11.43 12.94
C ASN A 429 7.54 -11.51 12.83
N THR A 430 8.18 -12.18 13.79
CA THR A 430 9.63 -12.38 13.82
C THR A 430 10.01 -13.83 14.13
N ASN A 431 11.27 -14.16 13.90
CA ASN A 431 11.87 -15.43 14.25
C ASN A 431 12.46 -15.46 15.68
N GLU A 432 12.07 -14.49 16.53
CA GLU A 432 12.54 -14.37 17.90
C GLU A 432 11.35 -14.39 18.88
N ILE A 433 11.62 -14.67 20.14
CA ILE A 433 10.59 -14.57 21.18
C ILE A 433 10.26 -13.09 21.39
N GLN A 434 8.98 -12.75 21.42
CA GLN A 434 8.50 -11.40 21.64
C GLN A 434 7.63 -11.31 22.90
N GLU A 435 7.86 -10.27 23.68
CA GLU A 435 6.99 -9.87 24.79
C GLU A 435 6.22 -8.62 24.37
N SER A 436 4.92 -8.60 24.62
CA SER A 436 4.07 -7.46 24.25
C SER A 436 2.95 -7.24 25.26
N GLY A 437 2.65 -5.98 25.51
CA GLY A 437 1.36 -5.56 26.01
C GLY A 437 0.35 -5.54 24.86
N VAL A 438 -0.77 -6.19 25.08
CA VAL A 438 -1.87 -6.28 24.08
C VAL A 438 -3.11 -5.65 24.68
N TYR A 439 -3.66 -4.67 23.96
CA TYR A 439 -4.90 -3.99 24.31
C TYR A 439 -6.08 -4.63 23.55
N ASP A 440 -7.15 -4.94 24.27
CA ASP A 440 -8.37 -5.44 23.67
C ASP A 440 -9.28 -4.31 23.12
N GLY A 441 -10.50 -4.66 22.67
CA GLY A 441 -11.44 -3.69 22.10
C GLY A 441 -11.95 -2.64 23.09
N GLU A 442 -11.80 -2.88 24.39
CA GLU A 442 -12.14 -1.93 25.45
C GLU A 442 -10.91 -1.17 25.99
N GLY A 443 -9.72 -1.48 25.43
CA GLY A 443 -8.46 -0.88 25.88
C GLY A 443 -7.87 -1.53 27.13
N THR A 444 -8.31 -2.74 27.49
CA THR A 444 -7.76 -3.47 28.63
C THR A 444 -6.43 -4.11 28.25
N LEU A 445 -5.37 -3.78 28.99
CA LEU A 445 -4.02 -4.29 28.77
C LEU A 445 -3.82 -5.71 29.30
N LYS A 446 -3.23 -6.57 28.47
CA LYS A 446 -2.76 -7.92 28.84
C LYS A 446 -1.32 -8.10 28.37
N HIS A 447 -0.47 -8.69 29.18
CA HIS A 447 0.90 -9.05 28.78
C HIS A 447 0.96 -10.48 28.24
N VAL A 448 1.67 -10.65 27.14
CA VAL A 448 1.85 -11.94 26.46
C VAL A 448 3.32 -12.15 26.09
N THR A 449 3.76 -13.39 26.11
CA THR A 449 5.04 -13.82 25.53
C THR A 449 4.71 -14.76 24.37
N LEU A 450 5.19 -14.47 23.18
CA LEU A 450 4.95 -15.21 21.95
C LEU A 450 6.22 -15.89 21.47
N GLN A 451 6.12 -17.15 21.03
CA GLN A 451 7.21 -17.86 20.41
C GLN A 451 7.49 -17.32 18.99
N PRO A 452 8.66 -17.63 18.38
CA PRO A 452 8.97 -17.25 17.01
C PRO A 452 7.86 -17.65 16.04
N GLY A 453 7.37 -16.68 15.28
CA GLY A 453 6.31 -16.89 14.29
C GLY A 453 4.95 -17.33 14.85
N GLU A 454 4.71 -17.27 16.15
CA GLU A 454 3.47 -17.73 16.77
C GLU A 454 2.27 -16.89 16.34
N ILE A 455 1.16 -17.60 16.03
CA ILE A 455 -0.20 -17.03 15.94
C ILE A 455 -0.97 -17.58 17.15
N ARG A 456 -1.31 -16.71 18.07
CA ARG A 456 -2.10 -17.09 19.27
C ARG A 456 -3.53 -16.64 19.14
N TRP A 457 -4.43 -17.61 18.96
CA TRP A 457 -5.87 -17.36 18.95
C TRP A 457 -6.44 -17.24 20.35
N MET A 458 -7.30 -16.26 20.53
CA MET A 458 -7.94 -15.93 21.79
C MET A 458 -9.44 -15.68 21.58
N VAL A 459 -10.22 -15.91 22.63
CA VAL A 459 -11.67 -15.63 22.65
C VAL A 459 -11.90 -14.26 23.27
N MET A 460 -12.77 -13.44 22.66
CA MET A 460 -13.26 -12.20 23.25
C MET A 460 -14.17 -12.51 24.43
N LYS A 461 -14.01 -11.77 25.49
CA LYS A 461 -14.87 -11.90 26.69
C LYS A 461 -16.23 -11.25 26.46
#